data_01619ce9c672d170f51f79d5fb39b52d
#
_entry.id   01619ce9c672d170f51f79d5fb39b52d
#
_cell.length_a   1.000
_cell.length_b   1.000
_cell.length_c   1.000
_cell.angle_alpha   90.00
_cell.angle_beta   90.00
_cell.angle_gamma   90.00
#
_symmetry.space_group_name_H-M   'P 1'
#
loop_
_entity.id
_entity.type
_entity.pdbx_description
1 polymer ?
#
loop_
_entity_poly.entity_id
_entity_poly.type
_entity_poly.pdbx_seq_one_letter_code
_entity_poly.pdbx_strand_id
1 'polypeptide(L)'
;MQGIIRAFQIQNGISPVTGTVGPLTINIMKRLPVITKMNPNDTPQVNVCLIQSALFCKGYAAGGITGIYYTSGVNAVKKMQENAGLKVTGKIDWKVWSGLLSLNWFTRVSGGDPNIVRIQQQLNSDWSDIIGVGPCDGIASRQTILSLVGALQAAEGVTTKLITDLNSVNFGSATTNAFPGTLQNGQNTAKYKPFNKIAQYGLYFNGYNPGRFDGVFDAVTESKVSEFQAFYGLTGIGLVTKGKVNVSTMKSLLTSKGDTDRAAKACDCATVLNKQQALDIKRAGYTYVGRYLTGSVGREHIPKYITSEEVKILKMQACLYFRYIRMAD
;
A
#
# COMPACT_ATOMS: atom_id res chain seq x y z
N MET A 1 11.00 5.94 18.68
CA MET A 1 11.26 4.76 17.83
C MET A 1 12.67 4.76 17.23
N GLN A 2 13.15 5.82 16.57
CA GLN A 2 14.47 5.85 15.92
C GLN A 2 15.63 5.48 16.87
N GLY A 3 15.61 5.93 18.13
CA GLY A 3 16.62 5.56 19.14
C GLY A 3 16.63 4.04 19.44
N ILE A 4 15.46 3.40 19.48
CA ILE A 4 15.35 1.94 19.70
C ILE A 4 15.90 1.19 18.49
N ILE A 5 15.66 1.65 17.26
CA ILE A 5 16.22 1.05 16.05
C ILE A 5 17.74 1.14 16.07
N ARG A 6 18.31 2.30 16.43
CA ARG A 6 19.77 2.47 16.57
C ARG A 6 20.33 1.52 17.65
N ALA A 7 19.69 1.44 18.80
CA ALA A 7 20.11 0.52 19.87
C ALA A 7 20.04 -0.95 19.41
N PHE A 8 19.01 -1.34 18.66
CA PHE A 8 18.94 -2.67 18.04
C PHE A 8 20.08 -2.91 17.06
N GLN A 9 20.40 -1.91 16.23
CA GLN A 9 21.50 -2.01 15.24
C GLN A 9 22.84 -2.19 15.94
N ILE A 10 23.12 -1.38 16.95
CA ILE A 10 24.36 -1.49 17.76
C ILE A 10 24.44 -2.86 18.45
N GLN A 11 23.38 -3.25 19.16
CA GLN A 11 23.33 -4.51 19.90
C GLN A 11 23.57 -5.74 19.02
N ASN A 12 23.16 -5.67 17.75
CA ASN A 12 23.25 -6.78 16.82
C ASN A 12 24.36 -6.59 15.76
N GLY A 13 25.32 -5.70 16.01
CA GLY A 13 26.51 -5.52 15.17
C GLY A 13 26.22 -4.99 13.75
N ILE A 14 25.16 -4.21 13.57
CA ILE A 14 24.78 -3.65 12.27
C ILE A 14 25.53 -2.33 12.03
N SER A 15 26.27 -2.25 10.94
CA SER A 15 26.98 -1.04 10.52
C SER A 15 26.64 -0.73 9.05
N PRO A 16 26.37 0.53 8.67
CA PRO A 16 26.27 1.71 9.54
C PRO A 16 25.00 1.72 10.40
N VAL A 17 25.06 2.42 11.55
CA VAL A 17 23.91 2.63 12.45
C VAL A 17 23.08 3.78 11.92
N THR A 18 22.04 3.47 11.15
CA THR A 18 21.21 4.46 10.45
C THR A 18 19.98 4.94 11.25
N GLY A 19 19.49 4.10 12.18
CA GLY A 19 18.21 4.33 12.86
C GLY A 19 16.98 4.11 11.97
N THR A 20 17.16 3.40 10.85
CA THR A 20 16.10 2.97 9.94
C THR A 20 16.13 1.45 9.73
N VAL A 21 14.97 0.85 9.50
CA VAL A 21 14.86 -0.59 9.22
C VAL A 21 15.03 -0.81 7.73
N GLY A 22 16.27 -1.07 7.30
CA GLY A 22 16.60 -1.41 5.92
C GLY A 22 16.85 -2.91 5.73
N PRO A 23 17.27 -3.33 4.50
CA PRO A 23 17.48 -4.73 4.14
C PRO A 23 18.42 -5.48 5.09
N LEU A 24 19.53 -4.85 5.48
CA LEU A 24 20.49 -5.45 6.42
C LEU A 24 19.87 -5.70 7.79
N THR A 25 19.12 -4.73 8.32
CA THR A 25 18.43 -4.86 9.61
C THR A 25 17.42 -6.01 9.57
N ILE A 26 16.65 -6.12 8.49
CA ILE A 26 15.67 -7.21 8.30
C ILE A 26 16.39 -8.57 8.21
N ASN A 27 17.50 -8.66 7.49
CA ASN A 27 18.27 -9.90 7.38
C ASN A 27 18.80 -10.37 8.74
N ILE A 28 19.22 -9.45 9.59
CA ILE A 28 19.63 -9.77 10.97
C ILE A 28 18.43 -10.24 11.79
N MET A 29 17.26 -9.53 11.74
CA MET A 29 16.05 -9.98 12.42
C MET A 29 15.67 -11.43 12.08
N LYS A 30 15.81 -11.82 10.80
CA LYS A 30 15.50 -13.18 10.33
C LYS A 30 16.46 -14.25 10.88
N ARG A 31 17.67 -13.86 11.29
CA ARG A 31 18.68 -14.77 11.84
C ARG A 31 18.65 -14.85 13.35
N LEU A 32 17.99 -13.90 14.03
CA LEU A 32 17.85 -13.93 15.46
C LEU A 32 17.00 -15.13 15.93
N PRO A 33 17.37 -15.74 17.06
CA PRO A 33 16.53 -16.79 17.64
C PRO A 33 15.16 -16.24 18.02
N VAL A 34 14.14 -17.06 17.83
CA VAL A 34 12.78 -16.72 18.27
C VAL A 34 12.74 -16.65 19.79
N ILE A 35 12.37 -15.48 20.33
CA ILE A 35 12.25 -15.30 21.77
C ILE A 35 10.89 -15.85 22.24
N THR A 36 10.94 -16.71 23.24
CA THR A 36 9.78 -17.31 23.90
C THR A 36 9.72 -16.86 25.35
N LYS A 37 8.60 -17.14 26.03
CA LYS A 37 8.46 -16.83 27.46
C LYS A 37 9.67 -17.34 28.26
N MET A 38 10.24 -16.47 29.06
CA MET A 38 11.36 -16.73 29.95
C MET A 38 10.91 -17.07 31.38
N ASN A 39 11.79 -17.70 32.17
CA ASN A 39 11.57 -17.89 33.60
C ASN A 39 11.94 -16.62 34.36
N PRO A 40 11.32 -16.40 35.55
CA PRO A 40 11.61 -15.23 36.38
C PRO A 40 13.07 -15.06 36.78
N ASN A 41 13.82 -16.17 36.90
CA ASN A 41 15.21 -16.19 37.32
C ASN A 41 16.23 -16.22 36.14
N ASP A 42 15.74 -16.13 34.90
CA ASP A 42 16.63 -16.07 33.74
C ASP A 42 17.42 -14.74 33.71
N THR A 43 18.59 -14.75 33.08
CA THR A 43 19.38 -13.55 32.94
C THR A 43 18.67 -12.54 32.02
N PRO A 44 18.55 -11.26 32.44
CA PRO A 44 18.02 -10.20 31.57
C PRO A 44 18.74 -10.09 30.24
N GLN A 45 17.97 -9.91 29.16
CA GLN A 45 18.48 -9.81 27.79
C GLN A 45 18.23 -8.42 27.20
N VAL A 46 19.25 -7.82 26.60
CA VAL A 46 19.15 -6.49 25.98
C VAL A 46 18.11 -6.48 24.86
N ASN A 47 18.05 -7.52 24.04
CA ASN A 47 17.02 -7.62 22.99
C ASN A 47 15.61 -7.64 23.57
N VAL A 48 15.40 -8.23 24.74
CA VAL A 48 14.08 -8.19 25.43
C VAL A 48 13.78 -6.78 25.94
N CYS A 49 14.76 -6.05 26.48
CA CYS A 49 14.60 -4.64 26.84
C CYS A 49 14.16 -3.80 25.63
N LEU A 50 14.76 -4.01 24.45
CA LEU A 50 14.40 -3.32 23.21
C LEU A 50 12.97 -3.63 22.79
N ILE A 51 12.53 -4.89 22.86
CA ILE A 51 11.15 -5.30 22.58
C ILE A 51 10.18 -4.63 23.57
N GLN A 52 10.46 -4.67 24.86
CA GLN A 52 9.60 -4.04 25.87
C GLN A 52 9.49 -2.54 25.66
N SER A 53 10.60 -1.87 25.31
CA SER A 53 10.63 -0.45 24.98
C SER A 53 9.80 -0.15 23.72
N ALA A 54 9.91 -0.98 22.67
CA ALA A 54 9.16 -0.81 21.44
C ALA A 54 7.65 -1.06 21.63
N LEU A 55 7.29 -2.08 22.44
CA LEU A 55 5.90 -2.33 22.82
C LEU A 55 5.31 -1.14 23.56
N PHE A 56 6.04 -0.58 24.54
CA PHE A 56 5.63 0.61 25.26
C PHE A 56 5.40 1.81 24.32
N CYS A 57 6.34 2.08 23.41
CA CYS A 57 6.20 3.16 22.43
C CYS A 57 4.99 2.99 21.49
N LYS A 58 4.52 1.76 21.30
CA LYS A 58 3.34 1.44 20.50
C LYS A 58 2.05 1.26 21.33
N GLY A 59 2.09 1.61 22.61
CA GLY A 59 0.93 1.55 23.51
C GLY A 59 0.56 0.14 24.01
N TYR A 60 1.49 -0.82 23.93
CA TYR A 60 1.27 -2.16 24.47
C TYR A 60 1.95 -2.31 25.85
N ALA A 61 1.15 -2.61 26.88
CA ALA A 61 1.64 -2.75 28.26
C ALA A 61 2.44 -4.06 28.44
N ALA A 62 3.77 -3.98 28.43
CA ALA A 62 4.67 -5.14 28.56
C ALA A 62 5.08 -5.47 29.99
N GLY A 63 4.60 -4.74 31.01
CA GLY A 63 4.92 -4.96 32.43
C GLY A 63 6.27 -4.41 32.89
N GLY A 64 6.83 -3.43 32.13
CA GLY A 64 8.12 -2.78 32.40
C GLY A 64 9.24 -3.23 31.47
N ILE A 65 10.41 -2.57 31.61
CA ILE A 65 11.62 -2.85 30.80
C ILE A 65 12.60 -3.61 31.70
N THR A 66 12.39 -4.89 31.85
CA THR A 66 13.11 -5.75 32.79
C THR A 66 14.20 -6.60 32.11
N GLY A 67 14.15 -6.74 30.80
CA GLY A 67 14.99 -7.68 30.06
C GLY A 67 14.55 -9.14 30.18
N ILE A 68 13.46 -9.42 30.91
CA ILE A 68 12.89 -10.77 31.07
C ILE A 68 11.53 -10.80 30.36
N TYR A 69 11.32 -11.77 29.48
CA TYR A 69 10.10 -11.88 28.71
C TYR A 69 9.03 -12.68 29.45
N TYR A 70 8.29 -12.00 30.35
CA TYR A 70 7.24 -12.59 31.21
C TYR A 70 5.88 -12.68 30.51
N THR A 71 4.90 -13.18 31.30
CA THR A 71 3.50 -13.31 30.89
C THR A 71 2.91 -11.97 30.38
N SER A 72 3.22 -10.84 31.03
CA SER A 72 2.78 -9.51 30.61
C SER A 72 3.32 -9.16 29.21
N GLY A 73 4.62 -9.39 28.97
CA GLY A 73 5.25 -9.20 27.64
C GLY A 73 4.64 -10.13 26.59
N VAL A 74 4.41 -11.41 26.94
CA VAL A 74 3.75 -12.38 26.05
C VAL A 74 2.35 -11.90 25.66
N ASN A 75 1.56 -11.41 26.61
CA ASN A 75 0.22 -10.88 26.33
C ASN A 75 0.26 -9.61 25.48
N ALA A 76 1.22 -8.71 25.72
CA ALA A 76 1.44 -7.52 24.89
C ALA A 76 1.78 -7.89 23.44
N VAL A 77 2.67 -8.88 23.22
CA VAL A 77 3.01 -9.38 21.89
C VAL A 77 1.81 -10.06 21.23
N LYS A 78 1.04 -10.88 21.95
CA LYS A 78 -0.20 -11.47 21.42
C LYS A 78 -1.17 -10.39 20.95
N LYS A 79 -1.36 -9.32 21.74
CA LYS A 79 -2.23 -8.22 21.38
C LYS A 79 -1.71 -7.45 20.14
N MET A 80 -0.41 -7.25 20.05
CA MET A 80 0.22 -6.65 18.87
C MET A 80 0.02 -7.54 17.63
N GLN A 81 0.24 -8.85 17.74
CA GLN A 81 0.03 -9.81 16.66
C GLN A 81 -1.43 -9.81 16.17
N GLU A 82 -2.39 -9.83 17.10
CA GLU A 82 -3.83 -9.75 16.80
C GLU A 82 -4.15 -8.47 16.02
N ASN A 83 -3.71 -7.31 16.53
CA ASN A 83 -3.94 -6.01 15.92
C ASN A 83 -3.27 -5.90 14.54
N ALA A 84 -2.11 -6.52 14.37
CA ALA A 84 -1.37 -6.54 13.10
C ALA A 84 -1.88 -7.60 12.10
N GLY A 85 -2.85 -8.44 12.48
CA GLY A 85 -3.32 -9.55 11.62
C GLY A 85 -2.29 -10.67 11.46
N LEU A 86 -1.35 -10.81 12.40
CA LEU A 86 -0.37 -11.89 12.40
C LEU A 86 -0.88 -13.11 13.18
N LYS A 87 -0.25 -14.28 12.96
CA LYS A 87 -0.55 -15.46 13.79
C LYS A 87 -0.26 -15.17 15.26
N VAL A 88 -1.26 -15.31 16.11
CA VAL A 88 -1.17 -15.00 17.55
C VAL A 88 -0.45 -16.15 18.28
N THR A 89 0.84 -16.01 18.48
CA THR A 89 1.69 -17.02 19.16
C THR A 89 2.25 -16.54 20.50
N GLY A 90 2.36 -15.22 20.69
CA GLY A 90 3.10 -14.62 21.78
C GLY A 90 4.61 -14.83 21.70
N LYS A 91 5.14 -15.34 20.58
CA LYS A 91 6.57 -15.47 20.30
C LYS A 91 7.07 -14.27 19.53
N ILE A 92 8.33 -13.90 19.75
CA ILE A 92 8.98 -12.79 19.05
C ILE A 92 9.85 -13.38 17.95
N ASP A 93 9.31 -13.40 16.74
CA ASP A 93 9.98 -13.75 15.51
C ASP A 93 10.37 -12.47 14.74
N TRP A 94 10.93 -12.62 13.55
CA TRP A 94 11.35 -11.51 12.71
C TRP A 94 10.17 -10.59 12.29
N LYS A 95 8.94 -11.12 12.16
CA LYS A 95 7.75 -10.33 11.82
C LYS A 95 7.36 -9.41 12.98
N VAL A 96 7.41 -9.94 14.21
CA VAL A 96 7.19 -9.14 15.42
C VAL A 96 8.27 -8.06 15.56
N TRP A 97 9.55 -8.41 15.36
CA TRP A 97 10.63 -7.45 15.34
C TRP A 97 10.40 -6.34 14.30
N SER A 98 10.14 -6.72 13.06
CA SER A 98 9.89 -5.79 11.95
C SER A 98 8.71 -4.86 12.24
N GLY A 99 7.60 -5.41 12.72
CA GLY A 99 6.43 -4.63 13.09
C GLY A 99 6.70 -3.65 14.23
N LEU A 100 7.37 -4.11 15.31
CA LEU A 100 7.67 -3.27 16.47
C LEU A 100 8.66 -2.14 16.15
N LEU A 101 9.68 -2.41 15.33
CA LEU A 101 10.68 -1.41 14.96
C LEU A 101 10.27 -0.55 13.76
N SER A 102 9.13 -0.81 13.13
CA SER A 102 8.55 0.05 12.09
C SER A 102 7.93 1.33 12.69
N LEU A 103 7.61 2.31 11.84
CA LEU A 103 6.77 3.46 12.21
C LEU A 103 5.26 3.15 12.06
N ASN A 104 4.90 1.96 11.62
CA ASN A 104 3.52 1.55 11.39
C ASN A 104 2.73 1.43 12.71
N TRP A 105 1.47 1.84 12.69
CA TRP A 105 0.51 1.61 13.77
C TRP A 105 -0.33 0.37 13.45
N PHE A 106 -0.69 -0.38 14.51
CA PHE A 106 -1.54 -1.58 14.41
C PHE A 106 -2.89 -1.39 15.10
N THR A 107 -3.25 -0.16 15.35
CA THR A 107 -4.55 0.23 15.88
C THR A 107 -5.11 1.33 14.98
N ARG A 108 -6.43 1.31 14.79
CA ARG A 108 -7.13 2.32 13.98
C ARG A 108 -6.87 3.73 14.52
N VAL A 109 -6.41 4.61 13.66
CA VAL A 109 -6.22 6.03 13.99
C VAL A 109 -7.52 6.82 13.81
N SER A 110 -7.54 8.05 14.32
CA SER A 110 -8.68 8.95 14.10
C SER A 110 -8.90 9.15 12.60
N GLY A 111 -10.15 9.02 12.15
CA GLY A 111 -10.50 9.06 10.72
C GLY A 111 -10.20 7.78 9.92
N GLY A 112 -9.58 6.77 10.52
CA GLY A 112 -9.34 5.49 9.86
C GLY A 112 -10.62 4.67 9.65
N ASP A 113 -10.70 3.95 8.52
CA ASP A 113 -11.81 3.08 8.16
C ASP A 113 -11.62 1.67 8.73
N PRO A 114 -12.61 1.09 9.45
CA PRO A 114 -12.50 -0.26 10.02
C PRO A 114 -12.37 -1.37 8.97
N ASN A 115 -12.92 -1.21 7.78
CA ASN A 115 -12.76 -2.19 6.71
C ASN A 115 -11.34 -2.12 6.11
N ILE A 116 -10.75 -0.92 6.06
CA ILE A 116 -9.35 -0.78 5.65
C ILE A 116 -8.43 -1.45 6.68
N VAL A 117 -8.71 -1.34 8.00
CA VAL A 117 -7.98 -2.12 9.02
C VAL A 117 -8.05 -3.62 8.75
N ARG A 118 -9.26 -4.14 8.44
CA ARG A 118 -9.44 -5.57 8.12
C ARG A 118 -8.66 -5.99 6.88
N ILE A 119 -8.65 -5.16 5.82
CA ILE A 119 -7.88 -5.41 4.60
C ILE A 119 -6.37 -5.41 4.91
N GLN A 120 -5.88 -4.44 5.69
CA GLN A 120 -4.49 -4.35 6.11
C GLN A 120 -4.07 -5.57 6.94
N GLN A 121 -4.92 -6.02 7.88
CA GLN A 121 -4.71 -7.25 8.65
C GLN A 121 -4.67 -8.50 7.76
N GLN A 122 -5.54 -8.59 6.76
CA GLN A 122 -5.54 -9.71 5.81
C GLN A 122 -4.29 -9.69 4.90
N LEU A 123 -3.81 -8.51 4.51
CA LEU A 123 -2.54 -8.37 3.79
C LEU A 123 -1.37 -8.90 4.61
N ASN A 124 -1.30 -8.55 5.89
CA ASN A 124 -0.27 -9.05 6.80
C ASN A 124 -0.41 -10.57 7.03
N SER A 125 -1.63 -11.07 7.21
CA SER A 125 -1.90 -12.50 7.38
C SER A 125 -1.45 -13.33 6.17
N ASP A 126 -1.82 -12.90 4.98
CA ASP A 126 -1.69 -13.70 3.77
C ASP A 126 -0.32 -13.53 3.10
N TRP A 127 0.30 -12.33 3.19
CA TRP A 127 1.49 -12.01 2.39
C TRP A 127 2.67 -11.39 3.16
N SER A 128 2.64 -11.32 4.51
CA SER A 128 3.74 -10.70 5.28
C SER A 128 5.12 -11.32 5.03
N ASP A 129 5.22 -12.54 4.55
CA ASP A 129 6.49 -13.16 4.16
C ASP A 129 7.12 -12.50 2.92
N ILE A 130 6.30 -11.86 2.09
CA ILE A 130 6.71 -11.20 0.84
C ILE A 130 6.68 -9.67 0.97
N ILE A 131 5.62 -9.10 1.52
CA ILE A 131 5.45 -7.64 1.58
C ILE A 131 5.91 -7.02 2.92
N GLY A 132 6.35 -7.86 3.88
CA GLY A 132 6.62 -7.41 5.25
C GLY A 132 5.34 -7.15 6.06
N VAL A 133 5.50 -6.56 7.24
CA VAL A 133 4.37 -6.23 8.13
C VAL A 133 3.99 -4.78 7.92
N GLY A 134 2.89 -4.56 7.21
CA GLY A 134 2.32 -3.24 6.93
C GLY A 134 1.50 -2.68 8.10
N PRO A 135 1.06 -1.40 8.01
CA PRO A 135 0.20 -0.77 9.01
C PRO A 135 -1.18 -1.43 9.07
N CYS A 136 -1.85 -1.28 10.23
CA CYS A 136 -3.27 -1.62 10.42
C CYS A 136 -3.99 -0.43 11.06
N ASP A 137 -3.85 0.74 10.45
CA ASP A 137 -4.30 2.04 10.95
C ASP A 137 -5.64 2.52 10.36
N GLY A 138 -6.12 1.83 9.33
CA GLY A 138 -7.36 2.17 8.64
C GLY A 138 -7.22 3.23 7.55
N ILE A 139 -5.98 3.56 7.14
CA ILE A 139 -5.70 4.54 6.08
C ILE A 139 -5.20 3.81 4.83
N ALA A 140 -5.88 4.04 3.70
CA ALA A 140 -5.41 3.57 2.39
C ALA A 140 -4.23 4.44 1.91
N SER A 141 -3.10 4.34 2.61
CA SER A 141 -1.88 5.09 2.32
C SER A 141 -1.17 4.54 1.08
N ARG A 142 -0.19 5.31 0.57
CA ARG A 142 0.69 4.83 -0.50
C ARG A 142 1.35 3.49 -0.15
N GLN A 143 1.78 3.30 1.10
CA GLN A 143 2.37 2.04 1.55
C GLN A 143 1.38 0.88 1.42
N THR A 144 0.12 1.08 1.82
CA THR A 144 -0.94 0.06 1.70
C THR A 144 -1.21 -0.30 0.23
N ILE A 145 -1.24 0.70 -0.67
CA ILE A 145 -1.42 0.46 -2.11
C ILE A 145 -0.23 -0.31 -2.72
N LEU A 146 1.00 0.07 -2.37
CA LEU A 146 2.20 -0.66 -2.83
C LEU A 146 2.23 -2.09 -2.28
N SER A 147 1.74 -2.31 -1.06
CA SER A 147 1.56 -3.66 -0.50
C SER A 147 0.57 -4.50 -1.31
N LEU A 148 -0.50 -3.90 -1.86
CA LEU A 148 -1.42 -4.61 -2.76
C LEU A 148 -0.74 -5.02 -4.07
N VAL A 149 0.08 -4.16 -4.68
CA VAL A 149 0.84 -4.52 -5.88
C VAL A 149 1.84 -5.62 -5.56
N GLY A 150 2.54 -5.55 -4.42
CA GLY A 150 3.45 -6.60 -3.96
C GLY A 150 2.73 -7.93 -3.70
N ALA A 151 1.53 -7.90 -3.10
CA ALA A 151 0.69 -9.07 -2.90
C ALA A 151 0.23 -9.70 -4.24
N LEU A 152 -0.11 -8.86 -5.24
CA LEU A 152 -0.41 -9.32 -6.60
C LEU A 152 0.80 -10.04 -7.21
N GLN A 153 1.98 -9.43 -7.15
CA GLN A 153 3.23 -10.04 -7.66
C GLN A 153 3.58 -11.35 -6.94
N ALA A 154 3.28 -11.44 -5.64
CA ALA A 154 3.43 -12.70 -4.90
C ALA A 154 2.43 -13.78 -5.38
N ALA A 155 1.16 -13.40 -5.57
CA ALA A 155 0.13 -14.32 -6.09
C ALA A 155 0.42 -14.80 -7.52
N GLU A 156 1.05 -13.96 -8.33
CA GLU A 156 1.51 -14.27 -9.69
C GLU A 156 2.80 -15.11 -9.74
N GLY A 157 3.51 -15.26 -8.61
CA GLY A 157 4.83 -15.88 -8.56
C GLY A 157 5.96 -15.01 -9.14
N VAL A 158 5.70 -13.75 -9.47
CA VAL A 158 6.70 -12.79 -9.95
C VAL A 158 7.71 -12.46 -8.84
N THR A 159 7.23 -12.40 -7.61
CA THR A 159 8.07 -12.18 -6.43
C THR A 159 7.87 -13.30 -5.42
N THR A 160 8.98 -13.97 -5.05
CA THR A 160 8.99 -15.06 -4.07
C THR A 160 9.84 -14.75 -2.83
N LYS A 161 10.50 -13.60 -2.82
CA LYS A 161 11.36 -13.13 -1.72
C LYS A 161 10.76 -11.89 -1.08
N LEU A 162 11.13 -11.66 0.19
CA LEU A 162 10.71 -10.47 0.91
C LEU A 162 11.13 -9.20 0.17
N ILE A 163 10.16 -8.34 -0.11
CA ILE A 163 10.36 -7.00 -0.63
C ILE A 163 10.85 -6.13 0.52
N THR A 164 12.11 -5.70 0.46
CA THR A 164 12.72 -4.88 1.52
C THR A 164 12.54 -3.39 1.30
N ASP A 165 12.16 -2.97 0.10
CA ASP A 165 11.77 -1.60 -0.25
C ASP A 165 10.49 -1.61 -1.09
N LEU A 166 9.37 -1.30 -0.46
CA LEU A 166 8.07 -1.21 -1.13
C LEU A 166 8.01 -0.10 -2.19
N ASN A 167 8.87 0.94 -2.11
CA ASN A 167 8.89 1.99 -3.13
C ASN A 167 9.43 1.51 -4.48
N SER A 168 10.16 0.38 -4.51
CA SER A 168 10.61 -0.26 -5.75
C SER A 168 9.51 -1.04 -6.46
N VAL A 169 8.39 -1.31 -5.78
CA VAL A 169 7.26 -2.08 -6.32
C VAL A 169 6.49 -1.25 -7.34
N ASN A 170 6.25 -1.82 -8.51
CA ASN A 170 5.45 -1.19 -9.56
C ASN A 170 4.65 -2.22 -10.36
N PHE A 171 3.56 -1.76 -10.99
CA PHE A 171 2.77 -2.59 -11.89
C PHE A 171 3.40 -2.56 -13.29
N GLY A 172 4.50 -3.29 -13.46
CA GLY A 172 5.28 -3.34 -14.70
C GLY A 172 4.89 -4.47 -15.65
N SER A 173 5.72 -4.70 -16.67
CA SER A 173 5.50 -5.75 -17.69
C SER A 173 5.49 -7.16 -17.08
N ALA A 174 6.33 -7.45 -16.08
CA ALA A 174 6.32 -8.76 -15.41
C ALA A 174 4.96 -9.07 -14.78
N THR A 175 4.39 -8.13 -14.00
CA THR A 175 3.05 -8.24 -13.42
C THR A 175 1.97 -8.33 -14.51
N THR A 176 2.08 -7.53 -15.57
CA THR A 176 1.14 -7.57 -16.69
C THR A 176 1.11 -8.93 -17.38
N ASN A 177 2.28 -9.52 -17.64
CA ASN A 177 2.41 -10.79 -18.36
C ASN A 177 2.04 -12.02 -17.49
N ALA A 178 2.23 -11.93 -16.17
CA ALA A 178 1.94 -13.02 -15.24
C ALA A 178 0.48 -13.05 -14.75
N PHE A 179 -0.33 -12.03 -15.09
CA PHE A 179 -1.72 -11.96 -14.65
C PHE A 179 -2.52 -13.19 -15.15
N PRO A 180 -3.32 -13.84 -14.28
CA PRO A 180 -3.90 -15.17 -14.56
C PRO A 180 -5.04 -15.19 -15.60
N GLY A 181 -5.24 -14.10 -16.30
CA GLY A 181 -6.35 -13.88 -17.21
C GLY A 181 -7.50 -13.13 -16.56
N THR A 182 -8.71 -13.32 -17.08
CA THR A 182 -9.87 -12.55 -16.63
C THR A 182 -10.50 -13.18 -15.39
N LEU A 183 -10.68 -12.38 -14.33
CA LEU A 183 -11.45 -12.75 -13.13
C LEU A 183 -12.93 -12.44 -13.35
N GLN A 184 -13.82 -13.32 -12.94
CA GLN A 184 -15.26 -13.16 -13.13
C GLN A 184 -16.07 -13.89 -12.05
N ASN A 185 -17.33 -13.57 -11.97
CA ASN A 185 -18.30 -14.23 -11.09
C ASN A 185 -18.24 -15.76 -11.27
N GLY A 186 -18.22 -16.46 -10.14
CA GLY A 186 -18.13 -17.93 -10.10
C GLY A 186 -16.70 -18.51 -10.17
N GLN A 187 -15.67 -17.72 -10.50
CA GLN A 187 -14.27 -18.17 -10.45
C GLN A 187 -13.69 -18.06 -9.03
N ASN A 188 -14.07 -19.00 -8.15
CA ASN A 188 -13.78 -18.96 -6.73
C ASN A 188 -12.84 -20.09 -6.25
N THR A 189 -12.12 -20.73 -7.16
CA THR A 189 -11.14 -21.77 -6.82
C THR A 189 -9.93 -21.20 -6.09
N ALA A 190 -9.15 -22.07 -5.44
CA ALA A 190 -7.93 -21.69 -4.73
C ALA A 190 -6.96 -20.88 -5.61
N LYS A 191 -6.90 -21.18 -6.92
CA LYS A 191 -6.08 -20.45 -7.90
C LYS A 191 -6.48 -18.96 -8.00
N TYR A 192 -7.77 -18.66 -8.07
CA TYR A 192 -8.25 -17.29 -8.31
C TYR A 192 -8.50 -16.49 -7.04
N LYS A 193 -8.67 -17.17 -5.91
CA LYS A 193 -9.01 -16.54 -4.62
C LYS A 193 -8.06 -15.41 -4.19
N PRO A 194 -6.72 -15.51 -4.31
CA PRO A 194 -5.81 -14.42 -4.00
C PRO A 194 -6.04 -13.17 -4.87
N PHE A 195 -6.24 -13.36 -6.17
CA PHE A 195 -6.49 -12.30 -7.13
C PHE A 195 -7.84 -11.61 -6.90
N ASN A 196 -8.88 -12.41 -6.61
CA ASN A 196 -10.21 -11.88 -6.26
C ASN A 196 -10.15 -11.02 -4.99
N LYS A 197 -9.41 -11.46 -3.94
CA LYS A 197 -9.18 -10.63 -2.74
C LYS A 197 -8.56 -9.29 -3.10
N ILE A 198 -7.48 -9.30 -3.90
CA ILE A 198 -6.77 -8.09 -4.30
C ILE A 198 -7.68 -7.16 -5.10
N ALA A 199 -8.51 -7.70 -6.01
CA ALA A 199 -9.51 -6.92 -6.74
C ALA A 199 -10.55 -6.30 -5.79
N GLN A 200 -11.06 -7.06 -4.81
CA GLN A 200 -12.00 -6.57 -3.80
C GLN A 200 -11.39 -5.45 -2.95
N TYR A 201 -10.11 -5.57 -2.54
CA TYR A 201 -9.39 -4.52 -1.81
C TYR A 201 -9.22 -3.27 -2.66
N GLY A 202 -8.79 -3.45 -3.91
CA GLY A 202 -8.65 -2.35 -4.88
C GLY A 202 -9.97 -1.61 -5.12
N LEU A 203 -11.09 -2.34 -5.28
CA LEU A 203 -12.42 -1.75 -5.39
C LEU A 203 -12.75 -0.90 -4.17
N TYR A 204 -12.58 -1.44 -2.97
CA TYR A 204 -12.89 -0.73 -1.73
C TYR A 204 -12.08 0.55 -1.57
N PHE A 205 -10.77 0.50 -1.87
CA PHE A 205 -9.89 1.67 -1.81
C PHE A 205 -10.24 2.77 -2.82
N ASN A 206 -10.92 2.40 -3.92
CA ASN A 206 -11.46 3.34 -4.90
C ASN A 206 -12.91 3.76 -4.63
N GLY A 207 -13.49 3.41 -3.46
CA GLY A 207 -14.84 3.82 -3.05
C GLY A 207 -15.97 2.88 -3.52
N TYR A 208 -15.64 1.74 -4.11
CA TYR A 208 -16.60 0.73 -4.59
C TYR A 208 -16.64 -0.45 -3.62
N ASN A 209 -17.58 -0.46 -2.68
CA ASN A 209 -17.67 -1.50 -1.66
C ASN A 209 -18.17 -2.83 -2.26
N PRO A 210 -17.33 -3.88 -2.35
CA PRO A 210 -17.72 -5.18 -2.89
C PRO A 210 -18.53 -6.04 -1.90
N GLY A 211 -18.84 -5.53 -0.71
CA GLY A 211 -19.58 -6.22 0.34
C GLY A 211 -18.76 -7.25 1.14
N ARG A 212 -17.70 -7.81 0.55
CA ARG A 212 -16.87 -8.85 1.16
C ARG A 212 -15.40 -8.75 0.71
N PHE A 213 -14.49 -9.38 1.48
CA PHE A 213 -13.04 -9.34 1.27
C PHE A 213 -12.41 -10.73 1.36
N ASP A 214 -13.13 -11.78 0.97
CA ASP A 214 -12.76 -13.18 1.18
C ASP A 214 -12.28 -13.89 -0.09
N GLY A 215 -12.26 -13.18 -1.22
CA GLY A 215 -11.87 -13.71 -2.52
C GLY A 215 -12.97 -14.50 -3.23
N VAL A 216 -14.21 -14.41 -2.77
CA VAL A 216 -15.37 -14.92 -3.52
C VAL A 216 -15.86 -13.83 -4.47
N PHE A 217 -15.64 -14.01 -5.76
CA PHE A 217 -16.14 -13.12 -6.79
C PHE A 217 -17.61 -13.46 -7.05
N ASP A 218 -18.51 -12.65 -6.50
CA ASP A 218 -19.95 -12.81 -6.58
C ASP A 218 -20.61 -11.70 -7.44
N ALA A 219 -21.94 -11.70 -7.55
CA ALA A 219 -22.68 -10.72 -8.32
C ALA A 219 -22.51 -9.28 -7.77
N VAL A 220 -22.28 -9.11 -6.46
CA VAL A 220 -22.02 -7.77 -5.88
C VAL A 220 -20.67 -7.27 -6.33
N THR A 221 -19.63 -8.10 -6.24
CA THR A 221 -18.29 -7.78 -6.74
C THR A 221 -18.33 -7.43 -8.23
N GLU A 222 -19.04 -8.24 -9.06
CA GLU A 222 -19.23 -8.00 -10.50
C GLU A 222 -19.89 -6.64 -10.77
N SER A 223 -20.94 -6.30 -10.03
CA SER A 223 -21.62 -4.99 -10.13
C SER A 223 -20.65 -3.85 -9.82
N LYS A 224 -19.85 -3.95 -8.74
CA LYS A 224 -18.91 -2.91 -8.36
C LYS A 224 -17.74 -2.77 -9.35
N VAL A 225 -17.29 -3.85 -9.95
CA VAL A 225 -16.34 -3.81 -11.08
C VAL A 225 -16.95 -3.05 -12.26
N SER A 226 -18.22 -3.32 -12.59
CA SER A 226 -18.92 -2.63 -13.69
C SER A 226 -19.04 -1.12 -13.46
N GLU A 227 -19.41 -0.72 -12.23
CA GLU A 227 -19.50 0.69 -11.82
C GLU A 227 -18.11 1.38 -11.92
N PHE A 228 -17.07 0.74 -11.39
CA PHE A 228 -15.69 1.22 -11.48
C PHE A 228 -15.24 1.40 -12.93
N GLN A 229 -15.43 0.37 -13.77
CA GLN A 229 -15.06 0.41 -15.19
C GLN A 229 -15.78 1.53 -15.95
N ALA A 230 -17.07 1.73 -15.68
CA ALA A 230 -17.84 2.79 -16.30
C ALA A 230 -17.32 4.19 -15.90
N PHE A 231 -17.06 4.39 -14.61
CA PHE A 231 -16.55 5.67 -14.10
C PHE A 231 -15.16 6.02 -14.65
N TYR A 232 -14.27 5.02 -14.72
CA TYR A 232 -12.89 5.22 -15.20
C TYR A 232 -12.75 5.11 -16.71
N GLY A 233 -13.86 4.97 -17.47
CA GLY A 233 -13.84 4.91 -18.94
C GLY A 233 -13.13 3.68 -19.50
N LEU A 234 -13.14 2.56 -18.77
CA LEU A 234 -12.50 1.31 -19.19
C LEU A 234 -13.35 0.48 -20.13
N THR A 235 -14.67 0.73 -20.19
CA THR A 235 -15.58 0.03 -21.09
C THR A 235 -15.37 0.51 -22.52
N GLY A 236 -15.17 -0.43 -23.43
CA GLY A 236 -14.91 -0.13 -24.85
C GLY A 236 -13.43 -0.08 -25.24
N ILE A 237 -12.53 -0.33 -24.29
CA ILE A 237 -11.09 -0.45 -24.57
C ILE A 237 -10.73 -1.92 -24.74
N GLY A 238 -10.31 -2.31 -25.92
CA GLY A 238 -9.71 -3.62 -26.17
C GLY A 238 -10.49 -4.79 -25.58
N LEU A 239 -9.86 -5.58 -24.70
CA LEU A 239 -10.42 -6.79 -24.11
C LEU A 239 -11.18 -6.57 -22.79
N VAL A 240 -11.48 -5.30 -22.40
CA VAL A 240 -12.21 -5.04 -21.15
C VAL A 240 -13.67 -5.44 -21.29
N THR A 241 -14.05 -6.50 -20.59
CA THR A 241 -15.42 -6.96 -20.50
C THR A 241 -16.09 -6.40 -19.24
N LYS A 242 -17.28 -5.83 -19.39
CA LYS A 242 -18.05 -5.27 -18.27
C LYS A 242 -18.23 -6.28 -17.14
N GLY A 243 -17.93 -5.86 -15.93
CA GLY A 243 -18.08 -6.68 -14.72
C GLY A 243 -16.95 -7.71 -14.49
N LYS A 244 -16.00 -7.82 -15.40
CA LYS A 244 -14.86 -8.73 -15.29
C LYS A 244 -13.56 -7.98 -15.06
N VAL A 245 -12.66 -8.55 -14.28
CA VAL A 245 -11.36 -7.94 -13.99
C VAL A 245 -10.30 -8.60 -14.87
N ASN A 246 -9.89 -7.91 -15.93
CA ASN A 246 -8.69 -8.22 -16.69
C ASN A 246 -7.48 -7.44 -16.15
N VAL A 247 -6.31 -7.60 -16.75
CA VAL A 247 -5.09 -6.91 -16.32
C VAL A 247 -5.23 -5.39 -16.35
N SER A 248 -5.92 -4.83 -17.34
CA SER A 248 -6.19 -3.39 -17.48
C SER A 248 -7.04 -2.85 -16.33
N THR A 249 -8.12 -3.56 -15.99
CA THR A 249 -8.96 -3.23 -14.83
C THR A 249 -8.17 -3.35 -13.53
N MET A 250 -7.39 -4.43 -13.34
CA MET A 250 -6.56 -4.61 -12.14
C MET A 250 -5.51 -3.49 -12.01
N LYS A 251 -4.82 -3.14 -13.09
CA LYS A 251 -3.88 -2.02 -13.11
C LYS A 251 -4.55 -0.71 -12.71
N SER A 252 -5.75 -0.46 -13.20
CA SER A 252 -6.52 0.75 -12.87
C SER A 252 -6.99 0.77 -11.41
N LEU A 253 -7.28 -0.39 -10.81
CA LEU A 253 -7.61 -0.50 -9.38
C LEU A 253 -6.40 -0.22 -8.46
N LEU A 254 -5.18 -0.56 -8.90
CA LEU A 254 -3.99 -0.57 -8.04
C LEU A 254 -2.99 0.56 -8.32
N THR A 255 -3.20 1.34 -9.39
CA THR A 255 -2.26 2.41 -9.75
C THR A 255 -2.99 3.72 -10.05
N SER A 256 -2.39 4.84 -9.65
CA SER A 256 -2.95 6.18 -9.90
C SER A 256 -3.00 6.53 -11.39
N LYS A 257 -2.10 5.99 -12.20
CA LYS A 257 -2.12 6.18 -13.66
C LYS A 257 -3.20 5.36 -14.35
N GLY A 258 -3.57 4.23 -13.76
CA GLY A 258 -4.52 3.28 -14.34
C GLY A 258 -4.03 2.71 -15.66
N ASP A 259 -4.97 2.31 -16.51
CA ASP A 259 -4.68 1.98 -17.90
C ASP A 259 -4.57 3.27 -18.73
N THR A 260 -3.45 3.45 -19.40
CA THR A 260 -3.18 4.64 -20.23
C THR A 260 -3.99 4.66 -21.52
N ASP A 261 -4.50 3.51 -21.94
CA ASP A 261 -5.31 3.38 -23.16
C ASP A 261 -6.80 3.60 -22.91
N ARG A 262 -7.20 3.89 -21.64
CA ARG A 262 -8.60 4.19 -21.33
C ARG A 262 -9.10 5.43 -22.04
N ALA A 263 -10.38 5.48 -22.36
CA ALA A 263 -11.07 6.64 -22.91
C ALA A 263 -11.21 7.77 -21.87
N ALA A 264 -10.08 8.28 -21.38
CA ALA A 264 -10.06 9.37 -20.42
C ALA A 264 -10.49 10.67 -21.08
N LYS A 265 -11.43 11.40 -20.45
CA LYS A 265 -11.85 12.73 -20.88
C LYS A 265 -11.03 13.85 -20.25
N ALA A 266 -10.19 13.53 -19.28
CA ALA A 266 -9.38 14.48 -18.54
C ALA A 266 -7.91 14.06 -18.50
N CYS A 267 -7.02 15.04 -18.62
CA CYS A 267 -5.59 14.89 -18.33
C CYS A 267 -5.15 16.00 -17.37
N ASP A 268 -4.01 15.83 -16.70
CA ASP A 268 -3.35 16.91 -15.97
C ASP A 268 -1.93 17.12 -16.49
N CYS A 269 -1.45 18.33 -16.42
CA CYS A 269 -0.07 18.63 -16.78
C CYS A 269 0.52 19.78 -15.96
N ALA A 270 1.83 19.69 -15.72
CA ALA A 270 2.60 20.71 -15.05
C ALA A 270 3.10 21.80 -16.02
N THR A 271 3.21 21.48 -17.32
CA THR A 271 3.69 22.40 -18.36
C THR A 271 2.63 23.43 -18.70
N VAL A 272 3.03 24.69 -18.83
CA VAL A 272 2.15 25.75 -19.36
C VAL A 272 1.86 25.46 -20.83
N LEU A 273 0.58 25.40 -21.18
CA LEU A 273 0.13 24.98 -22.52
C LEU A 273 0.07 26.17 -23.48
N ASN A 274 0.69 26.00 -24.64
CA ASN A 274 0.50 26.89 -25.78
C ASN A 274 -0.71 26.45 -26.64
N LYS A 275 -1.06 27.27 -27.65
CA LYS A 275 -2.22 27.03 -28.53
C LYS A 275 -2.15 25.66 -29.25
N GLN A 276 -0.95 25.29 -29.72
CA GLN A 276 -0.78 24.02 -30.47
C GLN A 276 -0.96 22.83 -29.51
N GLN A 277 -0.35 22.86 -28.32
CA GLN A 277 -0.48 21.82 -27.33
C GLN A 277 -1.93 21.64 -26.84
N ALA A 278 -2.67 22.75 -26.66
CA ALA A 278 -4.09 22.68 -26.32
C ALA A 278 -4.94 22.04 -27.43
N LEU A 279 -4.61 22.31 -28.70
CA LEU A 279 -5.22 21.64 -29.84
C LEU A 279 -4.91 20.15 -29.87
N ASP A 280 -3.67 19.77 -29.62
CA ASP A 280 -3.25 18.37 -29.64
C ASP A 280 -3.92 17.57 -28.51
N ILE A 281 -4.04 18.15 -27.33
CA ILE A 281 -4.81 17.57 -26.20
C ILE A 281 -6.26 17.35 -26.63
N LYS A 282 -6.89 18.32 -27.28
CA LYS A 282 -8.27 18.20 -27.77
C LYS A 282 -8.41 17.14 -28.86
N ARG A 283 -7.48 17.09 -29.81
CA ARG A 283 -7.44 16.08 -30.90
C ARG A 283 -7.24 14.67 -30.34
N ALA A 284 -6.50 14.53 -29.21
CA ALA A 284 -6.35 13.29 -28.48
C ALA A 284 -7.62 12.86 -27.70
N GLY A 285 -8.72 13.63 -27.78
CA GLY A 285 -10.00 13.29 -27.19
C GLY A 285 -10.23 13.79 -25.77
N TYR A 286 -9.29 14.55 -25.21
CA TYR A 286 -9.46 15.12 -23.88
C TYR A 286 -10.36 16.36 -23.90
N THR A 287 -11.31 16.41 -22.97
CA THR A 287 -12.25 17.54 -22.81
C THR A 287 -11.85 18.44 -21.65
N TYR A 288 -11.14 17.88 -20.67
CA TYR A 288 -10.77 18.57 -19.43
C TYR A 288 -9.25 18.54 -19.23
N VAL A 289 -8.70 19.64 -18.76
CA VAL A 289 -7.28 19.76 -18.41
C VAL A 289 -7.14 20.22 -16.97
N GLY A 290 -6.51 19.39 -16.14
CA GLY A 290 -6.09 19.75 -14.78
C GLY A 290 -4.85 20.65 -14.83
N ARG A 291 -4.90 21.80 -14.15
CA ARG A 291 -3.77 22.75 -14.08
C ARG A 291 -3.54 23.20 -12.65
N TYR A 292 -2.30 23.39 -12.31
CA TYR A 292 -1.87 23.86 -10.99
C TYR A 292 -2.19 25.35 -10.81
N LEU A 293 -2.48 25.78 -9.58
CA LEU A 293 -2.65 27.20 -9.26
C LEU A 293 -1.35 27.85 -8.77
N THR A 294 -0.41 27.04 -8.26
CA THR A 294 0.86 27.51 -7.68
C THR A 294 1.97 26.51 -7.95
N GLY A 295 3.19 26.89 -7.62
CA GLY A 295 4.36 26.03 -7.62
C GLY A 295 5.16 26.04 -8.92
N SER A 296 6.27 25.33 -8.88
CA SER A 296 7.24 25.18 -9.97
C SER A 296 7.68 23.73 -10.10
N VAL A 297 8.34 23.38 -11.20
CA VAL A 297 8.92 22.06 -11.47
C VAL A 297 10.39 22.17 -11.81
N GLY A 298 11.14 21.12 -11.46
CA GLY A 298 12.56 20.95 -11.79
C GLY A 298 13.48 21.86 -10.96
N ARG A 299 14.80 21.67 -11.17
CA ARG A 299 15.85 22.45 -10.50
C ARG A 299 15.85 23.92 -10.92
N GLU A 300 15.34 24.21 -12.10
CA GLU A 300 15.26 25.58 -12.67
C GLU A 300 14.00 26.33 -12.21
N HIS A 301 13.20 25.75 -11.29
CA HIS A 301 11.98 26.36 -10.77
C HIS A 301 11.01 26.88 -11.87
N ILE A 302 10.86 26.12 -12.96
CA ILE A 302 9.96 26.46 -14.06
C ILE A 302 8.52 26.54 -13.51
N PRO A 303 7.81 27.67 -13.71
CA PRO A 303 6.44 27.81 -13.25
C PRO A 303 5.51 26.75 -13.83
N LYS A 304 4.72 26.09 -12.99
CA LYS A 304 3.71 25.10 -13.41
C LYS A 304 2.27 25.58 -13.24
N TYR A 305 2.08 26.77 -12.70
CA TYR A 305 0.76 27.33 -12.48
C TYR A 305 0.14 27.86 -13.78
N ILE A 306 -1.20 27.79 -13.84
CA ILE A 306 -1.98 28.27 -14.97
C ILE A 306 -1.88 29.80 -15.08
N THR A 307 -1.64 30.32 -16.28
CA THR A 307 -1.59 31.75 -16.56
C THR A 307 -2.93 32.24 -17.15
N SER A 308 -3.17 33.55 -17.09
CA SER A 308 -4.35 34.15 -17.71
C SER A 308 -4.39 33.96 -19.23
N GLU A 309 -3.24 33.92 -19.88
CA GLU A 309 -3.12 33.67 -21.31
C GLU A 309 -3.47 32.20 -21.64
N GLU A 310 -2.95 31.25 -20.87
CA GLU A 310 -3.30 29.84 -21.00
C GLU A 310 -4.80 29.59 -20.81
N VAL A 311 -5.44 30.27 -19.87
CA VAL A 311 -6.90 30.21 -19.68
C VAL A 311 -7.64 30.65 -20.94
N LYS A 312 -7.21 31.72 -21.61
CA LYS A 312 -7.80 32.17 -22.87
C LYS A 312 -7.62 31.11 -23.96
N ILE A 313 -6.42 30.55 -24.08
CA ILE A 313 -6.09 29.49 -25.05
C ILE A 313 -7.00 28.28 -24.85
N LEU A 314 -7.13 27.77 -23.61
CA LEU A 314 -7.96 26.60 -23.30
C LEU A 314 -9.44 26.88 -23.58
N LYS A 315 -9.96 28.06 -23.23
CA LYS A 315 -11.34 28.46 -23.54
C LYS A 315 -11.59 28.53 -25.04
N MET A 316 -10.68 29.11 -25.83
CA MET A 316 -10.81 29.18 -27.28
C MET A 316 -10.86 27.80 -27.94
N GLN A 317 -10.19 26.80 -27.35
CA GLN A 317 -10.22 25.42 -27.85
C GLN A 317 -11.40 24.62 -27.27
N ALA A 318 -12.32 25.24 -26.54
CA ALA A 318 -13.44 24.61 -25.85
C ALA A 318 -12.99 23.44 -24.91
N CYS A 319 -11.79 23.56 -24.34
CA CYS A 319 -11.33 22.70 -23.25
C CYS A 319 -11.78 23.28 -21.93
N LEU A 320 -12.50 22.50 -21.13
CA LEU A 320 -12.76 22.83 -19.74
C LEU A 320 -11.50 22.59 -18.93
N TYR A 321 -11.22 23.42 -17.94
CA TYR A 321 -10.04 23.28 -17.09
C TYR A 321 -10.44 23.18 -15.62
N PHE A 322 -9.72 22.34 -14.86
CA PHE A 322 -9.80 22.26 -13.41
C PHE A 322 -8.60 22.93 -12.79
N ARG A 323 -8.83 23.60 -11.66
CA ARG A 323 -7.76 24.19 -10.86
C ARG A 323 -7.40 23.24 -9.72
N TYR A 324 -6.12 22.91 -9.58
CA TYR A 324 -5.61 22.18 -8.43
C TYR A 324 -4.95 23.14 -7.44
N ILE A 325 -5.40 23.09 -6.21
CA ILE A 325 -4.61 23.61 -5.09
C ILE A 325 -3.82 22.41 -4.57
N ARG A 326 -2.52 22.37 -4.79
CA ARG A 326 -1.68 21.47 -4.04
C ARG A 326 -1.50 22.11 -2.67
N MET A 327 -1.96 21.43 -1.61
CA MET A 327 -1.50 21.77 -0.27
C MET A 327 0.02 21.52 -0.26
N ALA A 328 0.78 22.47 0.26
CA ALA A 328 2.22 22.34 0.40
C ALA A 328 2.54 21.11 1.24
N ASP A 329 3.56 20.34 0.79
CA ASP A 329 4.14 19.23 1.54
C ASP A 329 4.77 19.74 2.83
#